data_6164989705f0e6514bd0bf89400ade0f
#
_entry.id   6164989705f0e6514bd0bf89400ade0f
#
_cell.length_a   1.000
_cell.length_b   1.000
_cell.length_c   1.000
_cell.angle_alpha   90.00
_cell.angle_beta   90.00
_cell.angle_gamma   90.00
#
_symmetry.space_group_name_H-M   'P 1'
#
loop_
_entity.id
_entity.type
_entity.pdbx_description
1 polymer ?
#
loop_
_entity_poly.entity_id
_entity_poly.type
_entity_poly.pdbx_seq_one_letter_code
_entity_poly.pdbx_strand_id
1 'polypeptide(L)'
;MKKIQSVRGMKDVLPSDCKIYSGLENLLSSSASQFGYREIRTPILEDSELFIKTIGDGTDIVEKEMYTFVDSKKNSYSMRPEGTASCARAIIQGGLTNTINKIWYCGPFFRHERPQ
;
A
#
# COMPACT_ATOMS: atom_id res chain seq x y z
N MET A 1 0.06 -7.95 -35.03
CA MET A 1 0.72 -7.21 -33.94
C MET A 1 0.08 -7.61 -32.62
N LYS A 2 0.89 -7.98 -31.64
CA LYS A 2 0.40 -8.36 -30.32
C LYS A 2 -0.12 -7.10 -29.61
N LYS A 3 -1.39 -7.13 -29.17
CA LYS A 3 -1.96 -6.02 -28.40
C LYS A 3 -1.37 -6.00 -26.98
N ILE A 4 -1.00 -4.81 -26.53
CA ILE A 4 -0.53 -4.62 -25.15
C ILE A 4 -1.75 -4.65 -24.24
N GLN A 5 -1.66 -5.43 -23.18
CA GLN A 5 -2.72 -5.58 -22.18
C GLN A 5 -2.18 -5.22 -20.80
N SER A 6 -3.07 -5.00 -19.85
CA SER A 6 -2.67 -4.82 -18.46
C SER A 6 -1.95 -6.06 -17.92
N VAL A 7 -1.11 -5.85 -16.93
CA VAL A 7 -0.38 -6.94 -16.28
C VAL A 7 -1.38 -7.91 -15.62
N ARG A 8 -1.09 -9.20 -15.71
CA ARG A 8 -1.93 -10.23 -15.11
C ARG A 8 -2.18 -9.94 -13.62
N GLY A 9 -3.45 -9.96 -13.23
CA GLY A 9 -3.87 -9.67 -11.86
C GLY A 9 -4.08 -8.18 -11.58
N MET A 10 -3.77 -7.31 -12.54
CA MET A 10 -4.00 -5.86 -12.43
C MET A 10 -5.07 -5.44 -13.41
N LYS A 11 -6.11 -4.80 -12.92
CA LYS A 11 -7.27 -4.42 -13.72
C LYS A 11 -7.42 -2.91 -13.78
N ASP A 12 -7.81 -2.44 -14.96
CA ASP A 12 -8.23 -1.05 -15.13
C ASP A 12 -9.59 -0.87 -14.46
N VAL A 13 -9.78 0.28 -13.83
CA VAL A 13 -11.09 0.73 -13.37
C VAL A 13 -11.57 1.78 -14.35
N LEU A 14 -12.53 1.41 -15.19
CA LEU A 14 -13.02 2.31 -16.25
C LEU A 14 -13.95 3.38 -15.67
N PRO A 15 -14.19 4.49 -16.42
CA PRO A 15 -14.92 5.65 -15.89
C PRO A 15 -16.27 5.36 -15.22
N SER A 16 -17.06 4.43 -15.77
CA SER A 16 -18.34 4.05 -15.17
C SER A 16 -18.18 3.42 -13.78
N ASP A 17 -17.17 2.57 -13.61
CA ASP A 17 -16.90 1.91 -12.34
C ASP A 17 -16.16 2.85 -11.37
N CYS A 18 -15.35 3.78 -11.89
CA CYS A 18 -14.68 4.78 -11.06
C CYS A 18 -15.65 5.62 -10.24
N LYS A 19 -16.84 5.92 -10.76
CA LYS A 19 -17.86 6.65 -10.01
C LYS A 19 -18.31 5.91 -8.76
N ILE A 20 -18.43 4.57 -8.86
CA ILE A 20 -18.80 3.70 -7.74
C ILE A 20 -17.68 3.70 -6.70
N TYR A 21 -16.44 3.51 -7.14
CA TYR A 21 -15.27 3.55 -6.25
C TYR A 21 -15.12 4.89 -5.54
N SER A 22 -15.23 6.00 -6.28
CA SER A 22 -15.15 7.34 -5.69
C SER A 22 -16.26 7.61 -4.68
N GLY A 23 -17.48 7.16 -4.97
CA GLY A 23 -18.61 7.26 -4.07
C GLY A 23 -18.37 6.49 -2.77
N LEU A 24 -17.86 5.27 -2.87
CA LEU A 24 -17.51 4.45 -1.72
C LEU A 24 -16.38 5.08 -0.90
N GLU A 25 -15.33 5.54 -1.55
CA GLU A 25 -14.21 6.22 -0.88
C GLU A 25 -14.66 7.47 -0.12
N ASN A 26 -15.53 8.27 -0.72
CA ASN A 26 -16.10 9.46 -0.08
C ASN A 26 -16.93 9.09 1.15
N LEU A 27 -17.73 8.04 1.06
CA LEU A 27 -18.53 7.54 2.17
C LEU A 27 -17.65 7.07 3.32
N LEU A 28 -16.61 6.28 3.04
CA LEU A 28 -15.67 5.77 4.04
C LEU A 28 -14.87 6.91 4.67
N SER A 29 -14.41 7.86 3.88
CA SER A 29 -13.67 9.04 4.33
C SER A 29 -14.52 9.89 5.28
N SER A 30 -15.77 10.17 4.92
CA SER A 30 -16.70 10.91 5.76
C SER A 30 -16.97 10.18 7.08
N SER A 31 -17.18 8.88 7.02
CA SER A 31 -17.42 8.04 8.18
C SER A 31 -16.20 8.05 9.13
N ALA A 32 -15.01 7.88 8.59
CA ALA A 32 -13.77 7.93 9.37
C ALA A 32 -13.58 9.29 10.05
N SER A 33 -13.84 10.38 9.32
CA SER A 33 -13.75 11.75 9.87
C SER A 33 -14.69 11.98 11.05
N GLN A 34 -15.90 11.43 10.99
CA GLN A 34 -16.87 11.53 12.08
C GLN A 34 -16.37 10.90 13.39
N PHE A 35 -15.52 9.87 13.28
CA PHE A 35 -14.91 9.22 14.43
C PHE A 35 -13.53 9.80 14.79
N GLY A 36 -13.15 10.93 14.21
CA GLY A 36 -11.91 11.62 14.51
C GLY A 36 -10.68 11.04 13.82
N TYR A 37 -10.85 10.20 12.82
CA TYR A 37 -9.73 9.67 12.01
C TYR A 37 -9.31 10.68 10.95
N ARG A 38 -8.02 10.78 10.72
CA ARG A 38 -7.42 11.67 9.71
C ARG A 38 -6.73 10.86 8.65
N GLU A 39 -6.78 11.32 7.40
CA GLU A 39 -6.13 10.63 6.30
C GLU A 39 -4.61 10.76 6.35
N ILE A 40 -3.92 9.65 6.09
CA ILE A 40 -2.49 9.62 5.82
C ILE A 40 -2.26 9.01 4.43
N ARG A 41 -1.30 9.54 3.71
CA ARG A 41 -0.84 8.99 2.44
C ARG A 41 0.65 8.70 2.54
N THR A 42 1.02 7.46 2.27
CA THR A 42 2.41 7.02 2.27
C THR A 42 2.82 6.62 0.85
N PRO A 43 4.13 6.62 0.55
CA PRO A 43 4.60 6.23 -0.77
C PRO A 43 4.25 4.78 -1.12
N ILE A 44 4.11 4.51 -2.42
CA ILE A 44 3.91 3.14 -2.92
C ILE A 44 5.18 2.32 -2.78
N LEU A 45 6.34 2.95 -3.02
CA LEU A 45 7.65 2.32 -2.87
C LEU A 45 8.21 2.63 -1.49
N GLU A 46 8.72 1.61 -0.84
CA GLU A 46 9.42 1.69 0.45
C GLU A 46 10.72 0.89 0.38
N ASP A 47 11.61 1.14 1.31
CA ASP A 47 12.77 0.28 1.52
C ASP A 47 12.27 -1.13 1.88
N SER A 48 12.83 -2.15 1.22
CA SER A 48 12.41 -3.55 1.43
C SER A 48 12.57 -4.00 2.88
N GLU A 49 13.56 -3.47 3.59
CA GLU A 49 13.80 -3.78 5.01
C GLU A 49 12.61 -3.44 5.90
N LEU A 50 11.84 -2.41 5.55
CA LEU A 50 10.64 -2.05 6.32
C LEU A 50 9.69 -3.25 6.44
N PHE A 51 9.42 -3.91 5.32
CA PHE A 51 8.49 -5.04 5.28
C PHE A 51 9.11 -6.32 5.82
N ILE A 52 10.40 -6.55 5.57
CA ILE A 52 11.12 -7.70 6.10
C ILE A 52 11.09 -7.69 7.63
N LYS A 53 11.33 -6.52 8.25
CA LYS A 53 11.33 -6.37 9.71
C LYS A 53 9.94 -6.40 10.33
N THR A 54 8.95 -5.84 9.66
CA THR A 54 7.59 -5.71 10.23
C THR A 54 6.71 -6.91 9.97
N ILE A 55 6.76 -7.50 8.77
CA ILE A 55 5.98 -8.69 8.43
C ILE A 55 6.68 -9.95 8.93
N GLY A 56 7.99 -9.98 8.81
CA GLY A 56 8.84 -11.08 9.23
C GLY A 56 9.54 -11.77 8.06
N ASP A 57 10.84 -11.92 8.18
CA ASP A 57 11.65 -12.69 7.25
C ASP A 57 11.21 -14.15 7.29
N GLY A 58 11.16 -14.79 6.12
CA GLY A 58 10.69 -16.17 5.99
C GLY A 58 9.18 -16.34 5.85
N THR A 59 8.40 -15.27 5.89
CA THR A 59 6.96 -15.34 5.57
C THR A 59 6.74 -15.43 4.08
N ASP A 60 5.62 -16.01 3.66
CA ASP A 60 5.28 -16.11 2.24
C ASP A 60 5.15 -14.75 1.58
N ILE A 61 4.65 -13.74 2.29
CA ILE A 61 4.52 -12.38 1.76
C ILE A 61 5.90 -11.84 1.39
N VAL A 62 6.87 -11.93 2.29
CA VAL A 62 8.23 -11.40 2.09
C VAL A 62 8.98 -12.20 1.02
N GLU A 63 8.90 -13.53 1.05
CA GLU A 63 9.70 -14.38 0.18
C GLU A 63 9.13 -14.54 -1.23
N LYS A 64 7.80 -14.57 -1.37
CA LYS A 64 7.14 -14.97 -2.62
C LYS A 64 6.20 -13.94 -3.23
N GLU A 65 5.67 -13.02 -2.44
CA GLU A 65 4.57 -12.17 -2.87
C GLU A 65 4.94 -10.70 -3.07
N MET A 66 6.04 -10.23 -2.52
CA MET A 66 6.47 -8.85 -2.70
C MET A 66 7.10 -8.60 -4.06
N TYR A 67 6.71 -7.49 -4.71
CA TYR A 67 7.41 -6.96 -5.87
C TYR A 67 8.60 -6.15 -5.37
N THR A 68 9.80 -6.63 -5.66
CA THR A 68 11.05 -6.04 -5.18
C THR A 68 11.98 -5.71 -6.34
N PHE A 69 12.61 -4.54 -6.28
CA PHE A 69 13.61 -4.11 -7.25
C PHE A 69 14.90 -3.76 -6.54
N VAL A 70 16.00 -3.97 -7.25
CA VAL A 70 17.33 -3.58 -6.78
C VAL A 70 17.89 -2.56 -7.78
N ASP A 71 18.30 -1.39 -7.29
CA ASP A 71 18.90 -0.36 -8.14
C ASP A 71 20.38 -0.65 -8.44
N SER A 72 20.99 0.20 -9.26
CA SER A 72 22.42 0.06 -9.63
C SER A 72 23.37 0.17 -8.44
N LYS A 73 22.95 0.79 -7.35
CA LYS A 73 23.72 0.92 -6.10
C LYS A 73 23.41 -0.18 -5.09
N LYS A 74 22.66 -1.21 -5.51
CA LYS A 74 22.23 -2.35 -4.69
C LYS A 74 21.28 -2.00 -3.55
N ASN A 75 20.57 -0.87 -3.63
CA ASN A 75 19.47 -0.57 -2.73
C ASN A 75 18.24 -1.39 -3.15
N SER A 76 17.56 -1.97 -2.19
CA SER A 76 16.38 -2.80 -2.42
C SER A 76 15.11 -2.04 -2.05
N TYR A 77 14.19 -1.93 -2.99
CA TYR A 77 12.91 -1.27 -2.83
C TYR A 77 11.79 -2.26 -3.12
N SER A 78 10.70 -2.15 -2.40
CA SER A 78 9.51 -2.98 -2.63
C SER A 78 8.27 -2.13 -2.82
N MET A 79 7.38 -2.58 -3.71
CA MET A 79 6.03 -2.04 -3.76
C MET A 79 5.27 -2.52 -2.53
N ARG A 80 4.62 -1.61 -1.83
CA ARG A 80 3.97 -1.91 -0.54
C ARG A 80 2.97 -3.06 -0.66
N PRO A 81 3.14 -4.14 0.11
CA PRO A 81 2.19 -5.26 0.13
C PRO A 81 1.03 -5.03 1.10
N GLU A 82 1.20 -4.09 2.05
CA GLU A 82 0.22 -3.70 3.05
C GLU A 82 0.51 -2.28 3.53
N GLY A 83 -0.34 -1.68 4.35
CA GLY A 83 -0.24 -0.27 4.71
C GLY A 83 0.20 0.04 6.12
N THR A 84 0.10 -0.91 7.04
CA THR A 84 0.37 -0.69 8.47
C THR A 84 1.82 -0.33 8.73
N ALA A 85 2.76 -1.04 8.10
CA ALA A 85 4.19 -0.79 8.26
C ALA A 85 4.58 0.63 7.81
N SER A 86 4.08 1.07 6.67
CA SER A 86 4.34 2.41 6.15
C SER A 86 3.76 3.49 7.06
N CYS A 87 2.56 3.27 7.60
CA CYS A 87 1.95 4.20 8.55
C CYS A 87 2.78 4.32 9.84
N ALA A 88 3.22 3.20 10.40
CA ALA A 88 4.08 3.20 11.58
C ALA A 88 5.39 3.96 11.32
N ARG A 89 6.04 3.69 10.18
CA ARG A 89 7.26 4.40 9.77
C ARG A 89 7.01 5.91 9.66
N ALA A 90 5.91 6.30 9.01
CA ALA A 90 5.59 7.71 8.80
C ALA A 90 5.32 8.44 10.12
N ILE A 91 4.64 7.82 11.06
CA ILE A 91 4.38 8.37 12.38
C ILE A 91 5.68 8.56 13.16
N ILE A 92 6.56 7.57 13.13
CA ILE A 92 7.87 7.64 13.80
C ILE A 92 8.73 8.73 13.16
N GLN A 93 8.88 8.72 11.85
CA GLN A 93 9.70 9.69 11.12
C GLN A 93 9.16 11.11 11.23
N GLY A 94 7.84 11.26 11.30
CA GLY A 94 7.18 12.55 11.45
C GLY A 94 7.18 13.08 12.88
N GLY A 95 7.71 12.36 13.85
CA GLY A 95 7.79 12.79 15.25
C GLY A 95 6.45 12.83 15.96
N LEU A 96 5.49 11.99 15.56
CA LEU A 96 4.12 12.00 16.09
C LEU A 96 3.87 10.91 17.13
N THR A 97 4.93 10.31 17.68
CA THR A 97 4.82 9.17 18.62
C THR A 97 4.30 9.58 20.00
N ASN A 98 4.37 10.86 20.34
CA ASN A 98 3.96 11.36 21.67
C ASN A 98 2.45 11.66 21.77
N THR A 99 1.68 11.42 20.72
CA THR A 99 0.25 11.68 20.67
C THR A 99 -0.51 10.44 20.23
N ILE A 100 -1.79 10.39 20.57
CA ILE A 100 -2.68 9.36 20.03
C ILE A 100 -3.01 9.73 18.59
N ASN A 101 -2.71 8.81 17.67
CA ASN A 101 -2.97 8.99 16.25
C ASN A 101 -4.10 8.07 15.80
N LYS A 102 -5.18 8.65 15.32
CA LYS A 102 -6.27 7.95 14.64
C LYS A 102 -6.16 8.28 13.17
N ILE A 103 -5.67 7.33 12.39
CA ILE A 103 -5.39 7.53 10.97
C ILE A 103 -6.07 6.46 10.13
N TRP A 104 -6.41 6.82 8.91
CA TRP A 104 -6.92 5.90 7.90
C TRP A 104 -6.17 6.13 6.59
N TYR A 105 -6.10 5.09 5.79
CA TYR A 105 -5.48 5.16 4.47
C TYR A 105 -6.28 4.32 3.48
N CYS A 106 -6.19 4.71 2.22
CA CYS A 106 -6.80 3.99 1.12
C CYS A 106 -5.90 4.16 -0.10
N GLY A 107 -5.72 3.10 -0.85
CA GLY A 107 -4.88 3.14 -2.04
C GLY A 107 -4.50 1.75 -2.52
N PRO A 108 -3.71 1.67 -3.58
CA PRO A 108 -3.30 0.39 -4.14
C PRO A 108 -2.21 -0.29 -3.28
N PHE A 109 -2.32 -1.60 -3.19
CA PHE A 109 -1.35 -2.49 -2.56
C PHE A 109 -1.00 -3.59 -3.56
N PHE A 110 0.19 -4.16 -3.44
CA PHE A 110 0.74 -5.04 -4.47
C PHE A 110 1.25 -6.32 -3.86
N ARG A 111 0.64 -7.44 -4.25
CA ARG A 111 1.10 -8.78 -3.89
C ARG A 111 1.05 -9.67 -5.12
N HIS A 112 2.10 -10.44 -5.32
CA HIS A 112 2.17 -11.45 -6.36
C HIS A 112 1.55 -12.75 -5.84
N GLU A 113 0.22 -12.75 -5.72
CA GLU A 113 -0.53 -13.92 -5.26
C GLU A 113 -0.85 -14.84 -6.42
N ARG A 114 -0.91 -16.15 -6.14
CA ARG A 114 -1.44 -17.09 -7.12
C ARG A 114 -2.95 -16.86 -7.25
N PRO A 115 -3.50 -16.78 -8.49
CA PRO A 115 -4.95 -16.71 -8.66
C PRO A 115 -5.60 -17.95 -8.04
N GLN A 116 -6.57 -17.75 -7.19
CA GLN A 116 -7.43 -18.82 -6.70
C GLN A 116 -8.50 -19.13 -7.71
#